data_7d5e83caf7f206a67114287b1e0b10b2
#
_entry.id   7d5e83caf7f206a67114287b1e0b10b2
#
_cell.length_a   1.000
_cell.length_b   1.000
_cell.length_c   1.000
_cell.angle_alpha   90.00
_cell.angle_beta   90.00
_cell.angle_gamma   90.00
#
_symmetry.space_group_name_H-M   'P 1'
#
loop_
_entity.id
_entity.type
_entity.pdbx_description
1 polymer ?
#
loop_
_entity_poly.entity_id
_entity_poly.type
_entity_poly.pdbx_seq_one_letter_code
_entity_poly.pdbx_strand_id
1 'polypeptide(L)'
;MLFLPKEVETVITTLQGAGYSPYLVGGCVREMLRGKAPSDYDMTSDALPQEVLRLFGEWAHPTGLQHGTVTVVSGGLPIELTTMRRDGAYRDNRHPDSVTFGTSIEEDLARRDFTVNAIALPPDGTLVDPYGGQEDLKAGVLRCVGEPKRRFEEDALRILRLVRFCSVLGFSAEKETARAAHEARGLLAHVAHERVYTEMNKLLLGENVGETLLTFPD
;
A
#
# COMPACT_ATOMS: atom_id res chain seq x y z
N MET A 1 -8.61 6.28 -20.65
CA MET A 1 -7.14 6.10 -20.55
C MET A 1 -6.70 6.86 -19.31
N LEU A 2 -6.11 6.20 -18.33
CA LEU A 2 -5.55 6.86 -17.14
C LEU A 2 -4.33 7.67 -17.60
N PHE A 3 -4.35 8.97 -17.35
CA PHE A 3 -3.24 9.85 -17.73
C PHE A 3 -2.16 9.78 -16.65
N LEU A 4 -0.96 9.33 -17.01
CA LEU A 4 0.19 9.28 -16.11
C LEU A 4 1.11 10.49 -16.37
N PRO A 5 1.76 11.03 -15.33
CA PRO A 5 2.84 12.00 -15.50
C PRO A 5 3.99 11.39 -16.32
N LYS A 6 4.64 12.22 -17.13
CA LYS A 6 5.78 11.80 -17.96
C LYS A 6 6.93 11.18 -17.13
N GLU A 7 7.09 11.67 -15.92
CA GLU A 7 8.07 11.21 -14.94
C GLU A 7 7.83 9.73 -14.57
N VAL A 8 6.56 9.37 -14.34
CA VAL A 8 6.14 7.99 -14.03
C VAL A 8 6.30 7.11 -15.27
N GLU A 9 5.86 7.59 -16.45
CA GLU A 9 6.04 6.85 -17.71
C GLU A 9 7.52 6.57 -18.02
N THR A 10 8.41 7.51 -17.69
CA THR A 10 9.86 7.35 -17.86
C THR A 10 10.39 6.19 -17.02
N VAL A 11 9.97 6.08 -15.75
CA VAL A 11 10.38 4.98 -14.87
C VAL A 11 9.84 3.64 -15.38
N ILE A 12 8.56 3.60 -15.78
CA ILE A 12 7.92 2.41 -16.35
C ILE A 12 8.69 1.92 -17.60
N THR A 13 8.91 2.82 -18.56
CA THR A 13 9.56 2.45 -19.83
C THR A 13 11.01 2.04 -19.64
N THR A 14 11.72 2.63 -18.68
CA THR A 14 13.10 2.26 -18.34
C THR A 14 13.16 0.83 -17.76
N LEU A 15 12.25 0.49 -16.84
CA LEU A 15 12.15 -0.87 -16.28
C LEU A 15 11.79 -1.89 -17.35
N GLN A 16 10.77 -1.61 -18.18
CA GLN A 16 10.37 -2.49 -19.28
C GLN A 16 11.51 -2.68 -20.32
N GLY A 17 12.23 -1.62 -20.66
CA GLY A 17 13.36 -1.68 -21.57
C GLY A 17 14.52 -2.54 -21.05
N ALA A 18 14.62 -2.69 -19.73
CA ALA A 18 15.57 -3.58 -19.06
C ALA A 18 15.03 -5.01 -18.82
N GLY A 19 13.79 -5.30 -19.25
CA GLY A 19 13.16 -6.62 -19.16
C GLY A 19 12.40 -6.87 -17.85
N TYR A 20 12.15 -5.85 -17.03
CA TYR A 20 11.40 -5.96 -15.80
C TYR A 20 9.92 -5.64 -15.99
N SER A 21 9.10 -6.11 -15.05
CA SER A 21 7.64 -5.96 -15.04
C SER A 21 7.20 -4.93 -13.98
N PRO A 22 7.06 -3.63 -14.33
CA PRO A 22 6.60 -2.60 -13.40
C PRO A 22 5.07 -2.59 -13.29
N TYR A 23 4.57 -2.30 -12.08
CA TYR A 23 3.17 -2.07 -11.78
C TYR A 23 3.03 -0.84 -10.88
N LEU A 24 2.10 0.06 -11.17
CA LEU A 24 1.63 1.01 -10.16
C LEU A 24 0.74 0.27 -9.17
N VAL A 25 0.80 0.64 -7.89
CA VAL A 25 0.12 -0.08 -6.82
C VAL A 25 -0.34 0.86 -5.69
N GLY A 26 -1.20 0.37 -4.82
CA GLY A 26 -1.52 1.07 -3.58
C GLY A 26 -2.37 2.33 -3.74
N GLY A 27 -1.99 3.38 -3.02
CA GLY A 27 -2.72 4.63 -2.94
C GLY A 27 -2.93 5.30 -4.28
N CYS A 28 -1.92 5.33 -5.13
CA CYS A 28 -2.01 5.99 -6.44
C CYS A 28 -3.03 5.33 -7.36
N VAL A 29 -3.07 3.99 -7.43
CA VAL A 29 -4.06 3.25 -8.23
C VAL A 29 -5.47 3.50 -7.69
N ARG A 30 -5.65 3.44 -6.38
CA ARG A 30 -6.94 3.75 -5.75
C ARG A 30 -7.43 5.15 -6.10
N GLU A 31 -6.59 6.20 -5.98
CA GLU A 31 -7.00 7.58 -6.29
C GLU A 31 -7.28 7.75 -7.79
N MET A 32 -6.48 7.16 -8.68
CA MET A 32 -6.76 7.19 -10.12
C MET A 32 -8.11 6.54 -10.46
N LEU A 33 -8.44 5.40 -9.83
CA LEU A 33 -9.74 4.73 -10.03
C LEU A 33 -10.93 5.54 -9.48
N ARG A 34 -10.67 6.42 -8.50
CA ARG A 34 -11.64 7.40 -7.97
C ARG A 34 -11.75 8.66 -8.85
N GLY A 35 -10.98 8.75 -9.94
CA GLY A 35 -10.92 9.94 -10.79
C GLY A 35 -10.19 11.12 -10.16
N LYS A 36 -9.32 10.88 -9.17
CA LYS A 36 -8.50 11.88 -8.47
C LYS A 36 -7.05 11.78 -8.91
N ALA A 37 -6.33 12.91 -8.90
CA ALA A 37 -4.88 12.90 -9.08
C ALA A 37 -4.20 12.37 -7.82
N PRO A 38 -3.29 11.38 -7.93
CA PRO A 38 -2.50 10.92 -6.80
C PRO A 38 -1.53 12.00 -6.29
N SER A 39 -1.28 12.02 -4.97
CA SER A 39 -0.25 12.87 -4.35
C SER A 39 1.15 12.29 -4.47
N ASP A 40 1.24 10.97 -4.52
CA ASP A 40 2.45 10.16 -4.54
C ASP A 40 2.26 8.97 -5.47
N TYR A 41 3.34 8.40 -5.94
CA TYR A 41 3.33 7.24 -6.83
C TYR A 41 4.15 6.10 -6.23
N ASP A 42 3.45 5.01 -5.92
CA ASP A 42 4.04 3.74 -5.49
C ASP A 42 4.07 2.79 -6.68
N MET A 43 5.21 2.16 -6.86
CA MET A 43 5.43 1.18 -7.91
C MET A 43 6.02 -0.11 -7.32
N THR A 44 5.70 -1.24 -7.91
CA THR A 44 6.36 -2.51 -7.60
C THR A 44 6.88 -3.14 -8.89
N SER A 45 7.96 -3.91 -8.81
CA SER A 45 8.58 -4.60 -9.94
C SER A 45 9.30 -5.85 -9.46
N ASP A 46 9.62 -6.75 -10.38
CA ASP A 46 10.51 -7.92 -10.15
C ASP A 46 11.99 -7.55 -10.11
N ALA A 47 12.37 -6.31 -10.45
CA ALA A 47 13.75 -5.83 -10.31
C ALA A 47 14.18 -5.81 -8.84
N LEU A 48 15.36 -6.39 -8.55
CA LEU A 48 15.96 -6.31 -7.20
C LEU A 48 16.47 -4.89 -6.90
N PRO A 49 16.57 -4.48 -5.63
CA PRO A 49 16.99 -3.12 -5.28
C PRO A 49 18.34 -2.70 -5.91
N GLN A 50 19.31 -3.62 -5.98
CA GLN A 50 20.62 -3.37 -6.59
C GLN A 50 20.52 -3.14 -8.10
N GLU A 51 19.57 -3.79 -8.76
CA GLU A 51 19.32 -3.62 -10.20
C GLU A 51 18.65 -2.26 -10.45
N VAL A 52 17.72 -1.85 -9.60
CA VAL A 52 17.11 -0.52 -9.63
C VAL A 52 18.17 0.57 -9.45
N LEU A 53 19.04 0.44 -8.43
CA LEU A 53 20.14 1.38 -8.20
C LEU A 53 21.09 1.46 -9.40
N ARG A 54 21.42 0.33 -10.02
CA ARG A 54 22.28 0.30 -11.22
C ARG A 54 21.59 0.92 -12.44
N LEU A 55 20.29 0.68 -12.61
CA LEU A 55 19.51 1.12 -13.77
C LEU A 55 19.28 2.63 -13.78
N PHE A 56 18.96 3.19 -12.61
CA PHE A 56 18.61 4.61 -12.47
C PHE A 56 19.77 5.50 -11.98
N GLY A 57 20.88 4.91 -11.51
CA GLY A 57 22.08 5.66 -11.11
C GLY A 57 21.79 6.77 -10.10
N GLU A 58 22.14 8.00 -10.43
CA GLU A 58 21.98 9.18 -9.56
C GLU A 58 20.50 9.52 -9.22
N TRP A 59 19.55 9.02 -9.98
CA TRP A 59 18.12 9.21 -9.73
C TRP A 59 17.57 8.26 -8.66
N ALA A 60 18.34 7.21 -8.30
CA ALA A 60 17.91 6.19 -7.36
C ALA A 60 18.54 6.37 -5.98
N HIS A 61 17.71 6.41 -4.94
CA HIS A 61 18.13 6.61 -3.55
C HIS A 61 17.69 5.41 -2.69
N PRO A 62 18.61 4.80 -1.92
CA PRO A 62 18.33 3.60 -1.13
C PRO A 62 17.57 3.93 0.18
N THR A 63 16.30 4.27 0.09
CA THR A 63 15.48 4.72 1.22
C THR A 63 14.99 3.60 2.13
N GLY A 64 14.93 2.35 1.64
CA GLY A 64 14.39 1.22 2.40
C GLY A 64 14.89 -0.14 1.89
N LEU A 65 16.19 -0.31 1.65
CA LEU A 65 16.80 -1.52 1.07
C LEU A 65 16.43 -2.81 1.81
N GLN A 66 16.37 -2.76 3.14
CA GLN A 66 15.98 -3.91 3.97
C GLN A 66 14.54 -4.38 3.68
N HIS A 67 13.71 -3.49 3.12
CA HIS A 67 12.32 -3.78 2.73
C HIS A 67 12.16 -3.91 1.23
N GLY A 68 13.25 -3.85 0.46
CA GLY A 68 13.24 -3.91 -1.00
C GLY A 68 12.84 -2.60 -1.68
N THR A 69 12.85 -1.46 -0.97
CA THR A 69 12.40 -0.17 -1.50
C THR A 69 13.57 0.75 -1.88
N VAL A 70 13.45 1.35 -3.05
CA VAL A 70 14.33 2.40 -3.59
C VAL A 70 13.46 3.55 -4.05
N THR A 71 13.78 4.78 -3.70
CA THR A 71 13.11 5.95 -4.26
C THR A 71 13.82 6.38 -5.54
N VAL A 72 13.09 6.44 -6.65
CA VAL A 72 13.57 6.97 -7.93
C VAL A 72 13.02 8.38 -8.12
N VAL A 73 13.89 9.37 -8.26
CA VAL A 73 13.50 10.77 -8.50
C VAL A 73 13.58 11.06 -10.00
N SER A 74 12.44 11.02 -10.68
CA SER A 74 12.33 11.31 -12.12
C SER A 74 11.77 12.72 -12.32
N GLY A 75 12.52 13.61 -12.98
CA GLY A 75 12.07 14.98 -13.24
C GLY A 75 11.67 15.79 -11.99
N GLY A 76 12.22 15.43 -10.82
CA GLY A 76 11.85 16.03 -9.52
C GLY A 76 10.69 15.35 -8.80
N LEU A 77 10.01 14.37 -9.44
CA LEU A 77 8.94 13.58 -8.82
C LEU A 77 9.54 12.34 -8.16
N PRO A 78 9.42 12.19 -6.81
CA PRO A 78 9.82 10.95 -6.14
C PRO A 78 8.80 9.83 -6.41
N ILE A 79 9.29 8.66 -6.77
CA ILE A 79 8.52 7.45 -7.01
C ILE A 79 9.10 6.36 -6.12
N GLU A 80 8.28 5.79 -5.23
CA GLU A 80 8.72 4.67 -4.40
C GLU A 80 8.60 3.37 -5.22
N LEU A 81 9.75 2.77 -5.51
CA LEU A 81 9.83 1.50 -6.23
C LEU A 81 10.22 0.39 -5.27
N THR A 82 9.32 -0.55 -5.04
CA THR A 82 9.54 -1.71 -4.16
C THR A 82 9.65 -2.98 -4.99
N THR A 83 10.66 -3.80 -4.72
CA THR A 83 10.76 -5.13 -5.32
C THR A 83 9.58 -5.99 -4.86
N MET A 84 8.89 -6.65 -5.80
CA MET A 84 7.82 -7.61 -5.48
C MET A 84 8.33 -8.65 -4.49
N ARG A 85 7.56 -8.87 -3.42
CA ARG A 85 7.99 -9.73 -2.34
C ARG A 85 6.83 -10.47 -1.69
N ARG A 86 7.17 -11.60 -1.10
CA ARG A 86 6.34 -12.34 -0.15
C ARG A 86 6.96 -12.22 1.23
N ASP A 87 6.15 -11.83 2.20
CA ASP A 87 6.56 -11.75 3.59
C ASP A 87 6.40 -13.14 4.25
N GLY A 88 7.36 -13.53 5.09
CA GLY A 88 7.31 -14.73 5.91
C GLY A 88 6.40 -14.56 7.13
N ALA A 89 6.66 -15.32 8.21
CA ALA A 89 5.91 -15.21 9.45
C ALA A 89 6.25 -13.90 10.19
N TYR A 90 5.26 -13.36 10.92
CA TYR A 90 5.44 -12.18 11.74
C TYR A 90 5.48 -12.60 13.22
N ARG A 91 6.51 -12.17 13.97
CA ARG A 91 6.69 -12.54 15.38
C ARG A 91 6.55 -11.36 16.34
N ASP A 92 6.74 -10.15 15.85
CA ASP A 92 6.72 -8.90 16.64
C ASP A 92 5.56 -7.95 16.25
N ASN A 93 4.56 -8.46 15.54
CA ASN A 93 3.41 -7.72 15.02
C ASN A 93 3.80 -6.52 14.15
N ARG A 94 4.97 -6.63 13.44
CA ARG A 94 5.46 -5.56 12.56
C ARG A 94 6.35 -6.06 11.43
N HIS A 95 7.37 -6.85 11.74
CA HIS A 95 8.36 -7.26 10.77
C HIS A 95 8.21 -8.74 10.43
N PRO A 96 8.18 -9.09 9.14
CA PRO A 96 8.30 -10.49 8.77
C PRO A 96 9.69 -11.01 9.15
N ASP A 97 9.77 -12.22 9.64
CA ASP A 97 11.04 -12.89 9.98
C ASP A 97 11.88 -13.21 8.75
N SER A 98 11.27 -13.23 7.58
CA SER A 98 11.95 -13.41 6.30
C SER A 98 11.17 -12.70 5.18
N VAL A 99 11.90 -12.30 4.14
CA VAL A 99 11.35 -11.70 2.92
C VAL A 99 11.91 -12.46 1.73
N THR A 100 11.03 -12.90 0.83
CA THR A 100 11.40 -13.52 -0.44
C THR A 100 11.10 -12.54 -1.56
N PHE A 101 12.12 -12.11 -2.29
CA PHE A 101 12.00 -11.24 -3.45
C PHE A 101 11.76 -12.01 -4.75
N GLY A 102 11.31 -11.29 -5.81
CA GLY A 102 11.09 -11.87 -7.13
C GLY A 102 9.86 -12.78 -7.21
N THR A 103 8.86 -12.51 -6.39
CA THR A 103 7.57 -13.23 -6.39
C THR A 103 6.62 -12.69 -7.46
N SER A 104 5.42 -13.27 -7.58
CA SER A 104 4.40 -12.74 -8.49
C SER A 104 3.73 -11.48 -7.94
N ILE A 105 3.07 -10.72 -8.81
CA ILE A 105 2.29 -9.54 -8.41
C ILE A 105 1.16 -9.92 -7.44
N GLU A 106 0.53 -11.07 -7.64
CA GLU A 106 -0.55 -11.58 -6.76
C GLU A 106 -0.03 -11.83 -5.34
N GLU A 107 1.20 -12.37 -5.19
CA GLU A 107 1.84 -12.57 -3.90
C GLU A 107 2.18 -11.23 -3.22
N ASP A 108 2.62 -10.22 -3.98
CA ASP A 108 2.86 -8.87 -3.44
C ASP A 108 1.56 -8.20 -3.00
N LEU A 109 0.48 -8.36 -3.76
CA LEU A 109 -0.83 -7.84 -3.38
C LEU A 109 -1.42 -8.56 -2.15
N ALA A 110 -1.12 -9.87 -1.98
CA ALA A 110 -1.60 -10.70 -0.87
C ALA A 110 -1.15 -10.19 0.52
N ARG A 111 -0.02 -9.54 0.63
CA ARG A 111 0.52 -9.02 1.91
C ARG A 111 0.02 -7.63 2.29
N ARG A 112 -0.76 -6.97 1.42
CA ARG A 112 -1.27 -5.61 1.64
C ARG A 112 -2.38 -5.58 2.68
N ASP A 113 -2.70 -4.38 3.16
CA ASP A 113 -3.66 -4.17 4.24
C ASP A 113 -5.13 -4.38 3.79
N PHE A 114 -5.58 -3.56 2.84
CA PHE A 114 -6.98 -3.52 2.39
C PHE A 114 -7.10 -3.76 0.89
N THR A 115 -8.22 -4.36 0.47
CA THR A 115 -8.50 -4.69 -0.92
C THR A 115 -8.39 -3.51 -1.85
N VAL A 116 -8.87 -2.32 -1.44
CA VAL A 116 -8.79 -1.07 -2.20
C VAL A 116 -7.34 -0.57 -2.44
N ASN A 117 -6.37 -1.07 -1.68
CA ASN A 117 -4.93 -0.80 -1.84
C ASN A 117 -4.18 -1.99 -2.47
N ALA A 118 -4.88 -3.10 -2.74
CA ALA A 118 -4.33 -4.33 -3.31
C ALA A 118 -4.73 -4.51 -4.78
N ILE A 119 -4.74 -3.42 -5.52
CA ILE A 119 -4.96 -3.36 -6.96
C ILE A 119 -3.66 -2.93 -7.62
N ALA A 120 -3.25 -3.58 -8.69
CA ALA A 120 -2.09 -3.21 -9.47
C ALA A 120 -2.49 -2.80 -10.89
N LEU A 121 -1.80 -1.78 -11.42
CA LEU A 121 -1.98 -1.27 -12.76
C LEU A 121 -0.68 -1.49 -13.56
N PRO A 122 -0.64 -2.48 -14.45
CA PRO A 122 0.46 -2.68 -15.39
C PRO A 122 0.43 -1.63 -16.50
N PRO A 123 1.52 -1.50 -17.28
CA PRO A 123 1.62 -0.53 -18.38
C PRO A 123 0.58 -0.73 -19.50
N ASP A 124 0.07 -1.94 -19.69
CA ASP A 124 -0.97 -2.24 -20.69
C ASP A 124 -2.38 -1.81 -20.27
N GLY A 125 -2.53 -1.37 -19.02
CA GLY A 125 -3.79 -0.87 -18.47
C GLY A 125 -4.76 -1.95 -17.96
N THR A 126 -4.41 -3.25 -18.05
CA THR A 126 -5.26 -4.35 -17.56
C THR A 126 -5.08 -4.54 -16.06
N LEU A 127 -6.02 -4.04 -15.25
CA LEU A 127 -5.93 -4.11 -13.79
C LEU A 127 -5.79 -5.54 -13.26
N VAL A 128 -4.86 -5.74 -12.35
CA VAL A 128 -4.71 -6.97 -11.55
C VAL A 128 -5.38 -6.73 -10.21
N ASP A 129 -6.50 -7.40 -9.95
CA ASP A 129 -7.33 -7.21 -8.77
C ASP A 129 -7.85 -8.54 -8.22
N PRO A 130 -6.97 -9.37 -7.63
CA PRO A 130 -7.35 -10.71 -7.17
C PRO A 130 -8.26 -10.70 -5.94
N TYR A 131 -8.43 -9.55 -5.27
CA TYR A 131 -9.17 -9.43 -4.01
C TYR A 131 -10.44 -8.61 -4.11
N GLY A 132 -10.87 -8.19 -5.32
CA GLY A 132 -12.11 -7.44 -5.54
C GLY A 132 -12.06 -6.00 -5.02
N GLY A 133 -10.87 -5.40 -5.01
CA GLY A 133 -10.67 -4.03 -4.54
C GLY A 133 -11.44 -2.99 -5.32
N GLN A 134 -11.68 -3.20 -6.64
CA GLN A 134 -12.48 -2.30 -7.45
C GLN A 134 -13.96 -2.28 -7.03
N GLU A 135 -14.51 -3.43 -6.64
CA GLU A 135 -15.89 -3.52 -6.14
C GLU A 135 -16.02 -2.85 -4.77
N ASP A 136 -15.09 -3.13 -3.85
CA ASP A 136 -15.05 -2.48 -2.54
C ASP A 136 -14.85 -0.96 -2.69
N LEU A 137 -14.04 -0.52 -3.65
CA LEU A 137 -13.83 0.90 -3.95
C LEU A 137 -15.13 1.60 -4.40
N LYS A 138 -15.90 0.95 -5.31
CA LYS A 138 -17.19 1.46 -5.77
C LYS A 138 -18.24 1.49 -4.66
N ALA A 139 -18.20 0.49 -3.77
CA ALA A 139 -19.11 0.38 -2.63
C ALA A 139 -18.72 1.31 -1.47
N GLY A 140 -17.53 1.92 -1.47
CA GLY A 140 -17.02 2.71 -0.35
C GLY A 140 -16.73 1.86 0.90
N VAL A 141 -16.18 0.66 0.71
CA VAL A 141 -15.94 -0.33 1.78
C VAL A 141 -14.45 -0.58 1.96
N LEU A 142 -14.02 -0.66 3.22
CA LEU A 142 -12.68 -1.07 3.63
C LEU A 142 -12.73 -2.51 4.14
N ARG A 143 -12.18 -3.42 3.37
CA ARG A 143 -12.05 -4.84 3.67
C ARG A 143 -10.58 -5.22 3.73
N CYS A 144 -10.17 -6.00 4.73
CA CYS A 144 -8.83 -6.58 4.78
C CYS A 144 -8.59 -7.54 3.61
N VAL A 145 -7.34 -7.60 3.13
CA VAL A 145 -6.91 -8.64 2.21
C VAL A 145 -6.81 -9.97 2.97
N GLY A 146 -7.56 -10.98 2.54
CA GLY A 146 -7.60 -12.27 3.20
C GLY A 146 -8.29 -12.24 4.57
N GLU A 147 -7.71 -12.91 5.57
CA GLU A 147 -8.30 -13.02 6.91
C GLU A 147 -7.98 -11.80 7.78
N PRO A 148 -8.99 -11.02 8.24
CA PRO A 148 -8.76 -9.78 8.97
C PRO A 148 -7.96 -9.95 10.27
N LYS A 149 -8.27 -10.99 11.05
CA LYS A 149 -7.56 -11.27 12.30
C LYS A 149 -6.06 -11.42 12.06
N ARG A 150 -5.68 -12.26 11.08
CA ARG A 150 -4.29 -12.47 10.70
C ARG A 150 -3.62 -11.16 10.23
N ARG A 151 -4.32 -10.33 9.43
CA ARG A 151 -3.81 -9.05 8.95
C ARG A 151 -3.45 -8.09 10.09
N PHE A 152 -4.27 -8.04 11.14
CA PHE A 152 -4.01 -7.18 12.31
C PHE A 152 -2.93 -7.77 13.23
N GLU A 153 -2.83 -9.08 13.34
CA GLU A 153 -1.76 -9.74 14.07
C GLU A 153 -0.39 -9.58 13.39
N GLU A 154 -0.32 -9.49 12.06
CA GLU A 154 0.91 -9.24 11.31
C GLU A 154 1.45 -7.81 11.51
N ASP A 155 0.61 -6.80 11.46
CA ASP A 155 0.95 -5.40 11.78
C ASP A 155 -0.25 -4.70 12.43
N ALA A 156 -0.15 -4.54 13.74
CA ALA A 156 -1.21 -3.92 14.54
C ALA A 156 -1.53 -2.47 14.12
N LEU A 157 -0.57 -1.77 13.48
CA LEU A 157 -0.83 -0.43 12.94
C LEU A 157 -1.96 -0.42 11.89
N ARG A 158 -2.22 -1.55 11.23
CA ARG A 158 -3.33 -1.66 10.27
C ARG A 158 -4.69 -1.36 10.89
N ILE A 159 -4.84 -1.51 12.21
CA ILE A 159 -6.05 -1.11 12.95
C ILE A 159 -6.24 0.40 12.87
N LEU A 160 -5.22 1.19 13.19
CA LEU A 160 -5.27 2.65 13.06
C LEU A 160 -5.40 3.10 11.60
N ARG A 161 -4.76 2.38 10.68
CA ARG A 161 -4.92 2.64 9.25
C ARG A 161 -6.35 2.43 8.77
N LEU A 162 -7.09 1.42 9.30
CA LEU A 162 -8.51 1.22 9.02
C LEU A 162 -9.31 2.47 9.42
N VAL A 163 -9.17 2.91 10.67
CA VAL A 163 -9.89 4.07 11.19
C VAL A 163 -9.52 5.34 10.40
N ARG A 164 -8.22 5.54 10.12
CA ARG A 164 -7.76 6.65 9.30
C ARG A 164 -8.37 6.63 7.89
N PHE A 165 -8.40 5.48 7.23
CA PHE A 165 -8.99 5.40 5.89
C PHE A 165 -10.50 5.64 5.90
N CYS A 166 -11.23 5.20 6.94
CA CYS A 166 -12.63 5.60 7.12
C CYS A 166 -12.75 7.14 7.16
N SER A 167 -11.91 7.81 7.95
CA SER A 167 -11.93 9.26 8.07
C SER A 167 -11.54 10.00 6.78
N VAL A 168 -10.47 9.56 6.12
CA VAL A 168 -9.92 10.26 4.95
C VAL A 168 -10.72 9.98 3.67
N LEU A 169 -11.20 8.75 3.49
CA LEU A 169 -11.90 8.33 2.29
C LEU A 169 -13.42 8.46 2.39
N GLY A 170 -13.98 8.55 3.60
CA GLY A 170 -15.42 8.48 3.86
C GLY A 170 -15.98 7.07 3.61
N PHE A 171 -15.16 6.03 3.78
CA PHE A 171 -15.55 4.64 3.58
C PHE A 171 -15.95 3.99 4.90
N SER A 172 -16.83 3.00 4.82
CA SER A 172 -17.19 2.17 5.96
C SER A 172 -16.31 0.93 6.06
N ALA A 173 -15.99 0.49 7.28
CA ALA A 173 -15.31 -0.79 7.47
C ALA A 173 -16.27 -1.95 7.19
N GLU A 174 -15.79 -2.97 6.48
CA GLU A 174 -16.52 -4.23 6.33
C GLU A 174 -16.71 -4.89 7.70
N LYS A 175 -17.84 -5.55 7.93
CA LYS A 175 -18.29 -6.03 9.24
C LYS A 175 -17.25 -6.95 9.94
N GLU A 176 -16.70 -7.93 9.24
CA GLU A 176 -15.71 -8.85 9.82
C GLU A 176 -14.37 -8.15 10.05
N THR A 177 -14.01 -7.23 9.17
CA THR A 177 -12.82 -6.37 9.32
C THR A 177 -12.95 -5.48 10.55
N ALA A 178 -14.10 -4.82 10.76
CA ALA A 178 -14.35 -3.98 11.94
C ALA A 178 -14.34 -4.80 13.24
N ARG A 179 -14.98 -5.97 13.23
CA ARG A 179 -14.98 -6.88 14.37
C ARG A 179 -13.56 -7.33 14.75
N ALA A 180 -12.80 -7.78 13.79
CA ALA A 180 -11.42 -8.21 14.02
C ALA A 180 -10.52 -7.07 14.53
N ALA A 181 -10.71 -5.84 14.02
CA ALA A 181 -10.00 -4.67 14.51
C ALA A 181 -10.30 -4.39 15.97
N HIS A 182 -11.56 -4.43 16.37
CA HIS A 182 -11.98 -4.27 17.76
C HIS A 182 -11.41 -5.37 18.67
N GLU A 183 -11.45 -6.63 18.26
CA GLU A 183 -10.88 -7.76 19.01
C GLU A 183 -9.36 -7.63 19.19
N ALA A 184 -8.66 -7.14 18.15
CA ALA A 184 -7.20 -6.99 18.12
C ALA A 184 -6.67 -5.66 18.70
N ARG A 185 -7.52 -4.72 19.12
CA ARG A 185 -7.13 -3.36 19.53
C ARG A 185 -6.05 -3.30 20.61
N GLY A 186 -6.01 -4.29 21.51
CA GLY A 186 -4.98 -4.39 22.54
C GLY A 186 -3.55 -4.49 21.99
N LEU A 187 -3.37 -4.96 20.75
CA LEU A 187 -2.07 -5.04 20.09
C LEU A 187 -1.47 -3.66 19.80
N LEU A 188 -2.30 -2.60 19.75
CA LEU A 188 -1.83 -1.22 19.55
C LEU A 188 -0.86 -0.75 20.65
N ALA A 189 -0.93 -1.32 21.84
CA ALA A 189 0.02 -1.03 22.93
C ALA A 189 1.48 -1.38 22.58
N HIS A 190 1.71 -2.24 21.57
CA HIS A 190 3.04 -2.65 21.12
C HIS A 190 3.53 -1.87 19.91
N VAL A 191 2.71 -0.95 19.36
CA VAL A 191 3.09 -0.15 18.19
C VAL A 191 3.93 1.05 18.63
N ALA A 192 5.02 1.33 17.92
CA ALA A 192 5.87 2.49 18.18
C ALA A 192 5.08 3.81 18.11
N HIS A 193 5.27 4.68 19.09
CA HIS A 193 4.52 5.92 19.25
C HIS A 193 4.59 6.84 18.02
N GLU A 194 5.72 6.89 17.32
CA GLU A 194 5.90 7.70 16.10
C GLU A 194 4.98 7.24 14.98
N ARG A 195 4.76 5.91 14.85
CA ARG A 195 3.86 5.33 13.86
C ARG A 195 2.40 5.65 14.21
N VAL A 196 2.03 5.50 15.49
CA VAL A 196 0.70 5.87 16.01
C VAL A 196 0.44 7.34 15.75
N TYR A 197 1.38 8.22 16.13
CA TYR A 197 1.27 9.67 15.92
C TYR A 197 1.04 10.03 14.44
N THR A 198 1.77 9.39 13.54
CA THR A 198 1.63 9.63 12.09
C THR A 198 0.25 9.26 11.57
N GLU A 199 -0.29 8.11 11.95
CA GLU A 199 -1.63 7.68 11.53
C GLU A 199 -2.74 8.53 12.18
N MET A 200 -2.58 8.88 13.47
CA MET A 200 -3.53 9.74 14.18
C MET A 200 -3.61 11.14 13.59
N ASN A 201 -2.49 11.76 13.23
CA ASN A 201 -2.51 13.06 12.57
C ASN A 201 -3.26 13.01 11.23
N LYS A 202 -3.01 11.99 10.42
CA LYS A 202 -3.73 11.81 9.15
C LYS A 202 -5.22 11.55 9.36
N LEU A 203 -5.60 10.81 10.42
CA LEU A 203 -6.98 10.56 10.80
C LEU A 203 -7.70 11.87 11.16
N LEU A 204 -7.07 12.68 12.02
CA LEU A 204 -7.66 13.95 12.50
C LEU A 204 -7.81 15.00 11.39
N LEU A 205 -7.02 14.89 10.32
CA LEU A 205 -7.12 15.76 9.13
C LEU A 205 -8.13 15.24 8.10
N GLY A 206 -8.75 14.08 8.32
CA GLY A 206 -9.75 13.52 7.41
C GLY A 206 -11.08 14.27 7.47
N GLU A 207 -11.72 14.45 6.32
CA GLU A 207 -13.01 15.17 6.19
C GLU A 207 -14.14 14.50 6.97
N ASN A 208 -14.06 13.18 7.23
CA ASN A 208 -15.09 12.39 7.88
C ASN A 208 -14.70 11.99 9.34
N VAL A 209 -13.78 12.74 9.97
CA VAL A 209 -13.23 12.39 11.29
C VAL A 209 -14.30 12.29 12.37
N GLY A 210 -15.28 13.21 12.41
CA GLY A 210 -16.34 13.22 13.42
C GLY A 210 -17.20 11.95 13.37
N GLU A 211 -17.68 11.57 12.19
CA GLU A 211 -18.47 10.36 12.00
C GLU A 211 -17.65 9.09 12.29
N THR A 212 -16.38 9.09 11.85
CA THR A 212 -15.47 7.97 12.10
C THR A 212 -15.25 7.71 13.59
N LEU A 213 -14.99 8.77 14.39
CA LEU A 213 -14.78 8.63 15.83
C LEU A 213 -16.05 8.18 16.56
N LEU A 214 -17.23 8.50 16.06
CA LEU A 214 -18.49 7.98 16.61
C LEU A 214 -18.72 6.50 16.27
N THR A 215 -18.17 6.05 15.15
CA THR A 215 -18.27 4.64 14.70
C THR A 215 -17.29 3.73 15.43
N PHE A 216 -16.11 4.26 15.78
CA PHE A 216 -15.04 3.55 16.51
C PHE A 216 -14.76 4.28 17.85
N PRO A 217 -15.63 4.15 18.86
CA PRO A 217 -15.53 4.90 20.12
C PRO A 217 -14.43 4.39 21.07
N ASP A 218 -13.90 3.15 20.85
CA ASP A 218 -12.95 2.45 21.74
C ASP A 218 -11.54 2.33 21.16
#